data_dc00835001200c75b851c2d2cc9b2424
#
_entry.id   dc00835001200c75b851c2d2cc9b2424
#
_cell.length_a   1.000
_cell.length_b   1.000
_cell.length_c   1.000
_cell.angle_alpha   90.00
_cell.angle_beta   90.00
_cell.angle_gamma   90.00
#
_symmetry.space_group_name_H-M   'P 1'
#
loop_
_entity.id
_entity.type
_entity.pdbx_description
1 polymer ?
#
loop_
_entity_poly.entity_id
_entity_poly.type
_entity_poly.pdbx_seq_one_letter_code
_entity_poly.pdbx_strand_id
1 'polypeptide(L)'
;MVTGTEKPGIFVREGTLIATAKDMLRLGDTTLEIMETTGIPTPLGEVVIFRARSDGNVQLAGPSITTQLKEVSRLFFEMGADKSIIDGALGRKSLGARAVAEGVILCTGASYHMSIDKVVADTAHVYRLMNLPKAETMPPEMEEGLEKCLKDHGEALISGALTDTMVMPLLRSGVLRNTRLVVKDPSKVLLSSDALDKLQTRQVRLETEEAARTLCVTINPVSAYGWKFDKDEFMTRMREAVDVPVINVKEELT
;
A
#
# COMPACT_ATOMS: atom_id res chain seq x y z
N MET A 1 -9.88 -2.42 17.77
CA MET A 1 -10.98 -2.27 16.80
C MET A 1 -11.09 -0.79 16.46
N VAL A 2 -10.72 -0.39 15.25
CA VAL A 2 -10.74 1.04 14.85
C VAL A 2 -12.09 1.45 14.26
N THR A 3 -12.96 0.50 13.88
CA THR A 3 -14.21 0.78 13.14
C THR A 3 -15.45 0.08 13.67
N GLY A 4 -15.38 -0.68 14.76
CA GLY A 4 -16.54 -1.42 15.30
C GLY A 4 -17.12 -2.53 14.40
N THR A 5 -16.57 -2.74 13.22
CA THR A 5 -16.94 -3.84 12.32
C THR A 5 -16.04 -5.04 12.54
N GLU A 6 -16.64 -6.20 12.63
CA GLU A 6 -15.94 -7.48 12.70
C GLU A 6 -15.05 -7.65 11.44
N LYS A 7 -13.77 -8.01 11.63
CA LYS A 7 -12.91 -8.29 10.47
C LYS A 7 -13.49 -9.49 9.71
N PRO A 8 -13.65 -9.41 8.39
CA PRO A 8 -14.05 -10.57 7.61
C PRO A 8 -13.00 -11.69 7.75
N GLY A 9 -13.44 -12.91 7.92
CA GLY A 9 -12.59 -14.09 7.84
C GLY A 9 -11.94 -14.19 6.46
N ILE A 10 -10.69 -14.60 6.41
CA ILE A 10 -9.99 -14.86 5.16
C ILE A 10 -10.09 -16.35 4.89
N PHE A 11 -10.76 -16.71 3.79
CA PHE A 11 -10.85 -18.11 3.39
C PHE A 11 -9.51 -18.62 2.88
N VAL A 12 -9.09 -19.76 3.38
CA VAL A 12 -7.87 -20.45 2.96
C VAL A 12 -8.18 -21.90 2.58
N ARG A 13 -7.44 -22.42 1.60
CA ARG A 13 -7.53 -23.82 1.20
C ARG A 13 -6.53 -24.67 1.95
N GLU A 14 -6.79 -25.97 2.04
CA GLU A 14 -5.83 -26.95 2.53
C GLU A 14 -4.47 -26.78 1.83
N GLY A 15 -3.39 -26.87 2.59
CA GLY A 15 -2.02 -26.69 2.12
C GLY A 15 -1.49 -25.27 2.17
N THR A 16 -2.37 -24.25 2.35
CA THR A 16 -1.95 -22.84 2.44
C THR A 16 -1.07 -22.61 3.67
N LEU A 17 0.07 -21.92 3.47
CA LEU A 17 0.88 -21.40 4.58
C LEU A 17 0.31 -20.08 5.07
N ILE A 18 0.23 -19.92 6.38
CA ILE A 18 -0.36 -18.75 7.04
C ILE A 18 0.58 -18.29 8.14
N ALA A 19 0.90 -16.99 8.18
CA ALA A 19 1.61 -16.37 9.30
C ALA A 19 0.69 -15.42 10.03
N THR A 20 0.45 -15.68 11.31
CA THR A 20 -0.40 -14.84 12.15
C THR A 20 0.04 -14.89 13.61
N ALA A 21 -0.36 -13.90 14.40
CA ALA A 21 -0.11 -13.90 15.82
C ALA A 21 -0.87 -15.03 16.54
N LYS A 22 -0.24 -15.63 17.53
CA LYS A 22 -0.74 -16.82 18.23
C LYS A 22 -2.17 -16.69 18.77
N ASP A 23 -2.55 -15.49 19.24
CA ASP A 23 -3.88 -15.27 19.79
C ASP A 23 -5.00 -15.28 18.73
N MET A 24 -4.63 -15.10 17.45
CA MET A 24 -5.58 -15.15 16.32
C MET A 24 -6.02 -16.56 15.96
N LEU A 25 -5.28 -17.58 16.36
CA LEU A 25 -5.53 -18.99 16.00
C LEU A 25 -6.90 -19.49 16.44
N ARG A 26 -7.41 -18.92 17.53
CA ARG A 26 -8.71 -19.33 18.10
C ARG A 26 -9.91 -18.72 17.38
N LEU A 27 -9.66 -17.80 16.42
CA LEU A 27 -10.69 -17.04 15.73
C LEU A 27 -10.97 -17.58 14.31
N GLY A 28 -10.38 -18.69 13.95
CA GLY A 28 -10.61 -19.40 12.69
C GLY A 28 -11.34 -20.73 12.91
N ASP A 29 -11.77 -21.35 11.81
CA ASP A 29 -12.46 -22.65 11.78
C ASP A 29 -11.67 -23.73 11.03
N THR A 30 -10.49 -23.41 10.48
CA THR A 30 -9.60 -24.35 9.81
C THR A 30 -8.71 -25.10 10.81
N THR A 31 -8.39 -26.36 10.52
CA THR A 31 -7.39 -27.12 11.27
C THR A 31 -5.99 -26.67 10.85
N LEU A 32 -5.15 -26.34 11.82
CA LEU A 32 -3.82 -25.77 11.61
C LEU A 32 -2.71 -26.67 12.16
N GLU A 33 -1.68 -26.87 11.36
CA GLU A 33 -0.43 -27.50 11.78
C GLU A 33 0.65 -26.42 11.95
N ILE A 34 1.29 -26.40 13.11
CA ILE A 34 2.41 -25.48 13.38
C ILE A 34 3.62 -25.94 12.55
N MET A 35 4.12 -25.04 11.70
CA MET A 35 5.32 -25.25 10.91
C MET A 35 6.55 -24.66 11.59
N GLU A 36 6.42 -23.41 12.12
CA GLU A 36 7.54 -22.70 12.73
C GLU A 36 7.07 -21.59 13.66
N THR A 37 7.82 -21.34 14.72
CA THR A 37 7.70 -20.19 15.59
C THR A 37 8.78 -19.19 15.23
N THR A 38 8.38 -17.97 14.82
CA THR A 38 9.31 -17.01 14.18
C THR A 38 10.15 -16.18 15.16
N GLY A 39 9.82 -16.19 16.45
CA GLY A 39 10.41 -15.29 17.45
C GLY A 39 9.99 -13.82 17.29
N ILE A 40 9.10 -13.48 16.36
CA ILE A 40 8.65 -12.11 16.11
C ILE A 40 7.52 -11.75 17.06
N PRO A 41 7.73 -10.85 18.04
CA PRO A 41 6.70 -10.48 18.99
C PRO A 41 5.69 -9.49 18.39
N THR A 42 4.42 -9.67 18.75
CA THR A 42 3.35 -8.69 18.49
C THR A 42 2.51 -8.48 19.78
N PRO A 43 1.68 -7.44 19.85
CA PRO A 43 0.75 -7.26 20.97
C PRO A 43 -0.25 -8.41 21.14
N LEU A 44 -0.44 -9.25 20.10
CA LEU A 44 -1.34 -10.40 20.08
C LEU A 44 -0.58 -11.74 20.12
N GLY A 45 0.60 -11.73 20.73
CA GLY A 45 1.48 -12.89 20.84
C GLY A 45 2.51 -12.95 19.70
N GLU A 46 3.33 -13.99 19.75
CA GLU A 46 4.35 -14.27 18.74
C GLU A 46 3.71 -14.63 17.40
N VAL A 47 4.33 -14.20 16.30
CA VAL A 47 3.95 -14.64 14.95
C VAL A 47 4.38 -16.08 14.74
N VAL A 48 3.46 -16.94 14.35
CA VAL A 48 3.68 -18.34 14.09
C VAL A 48 3.27 -18.68 12.65
N ILE A 49 4.04 -19.52 11.99
CA ILE A 49 3.73 -20.02 10.65
C ILE A 49 3.00 -21.36 10.78
N PHE A 50 1.87 -21.45 10.10
CA PHE A 50 1.01 -22.63 10.06
C PHE A 50 0.79 -23.10 8.64
N ARG A 51 0.44 -24.38 8.52
CA ARG A 51 -0.15 -24.96 7.31
C ARG A 51 -1.61 -25.31 7.58
N ALA A 52 -2.51 -24.87 6.73
CA ALA A 52 -3.90 -25.30 6.77
C ALA A 52 -4.00 -26.78 6.41
N ARG A 53 -4.68 -27.57 7.24
CA ARG A 53 -4.95 -29.01 7.05
C ARG A 53 -6.39 -29.29 6.63
N SER A 54 -7.18 -28.24 6.53
CA SER A 54 -8.53 -28.23 5.97
C SER A 54 -8.84 -26.86 5.36
N ASP A 55 -9.78 -26.81 4.44
CA ASP A 55 -10.39 -25.55 4.02
C ASP A 55 -11.05 -24.87 5.21
N GLY A 56 -11.07 -23.53 5.24
CA GLY A 56 -11.71 -22.78 6.31
C GLY A 56 -11.31 -21.31 6.34
N ASN A 57 -11.76 -20.60 7.36
CA ASN A 57 -11.48 -19.19 7.56
C ASN A 57 -10.40 -18.98 8.63
N VAL A 58 -9.57 -17.97 8.43
CA VAL A 58 -8.56 -17.52 9.38
C VAL A 58 -8.64 -16.03 9.60
N GLN A 59 -8.14 -15.56 10.74
CA GLN A 59 -7.92 -14.14 10.98
C GLN A 59 -6.43 -13.85 11.05
N LEU A 60 -6.01 -12.76 10.39
CA LEU A 60 -4.61 -12.37 10.33
C LEU A 60 -4.32 -11.17 11.25
N ALA A 61 -3.25 -11.31 12.02
CA ALA A 61 -2.58 -10.23 12.71
C ALA A 61 -1.08 -10.51 12.64
N GLY A 62 -0.36 -9.74 11.87
CA GLY A 62 1.06 -9.96 11.62
C GLY A 62 1.93 -8.79 12.04
N PRO A 63 3.23 -8.88 11.77
CA PRO A 63 4.16 -7.81 12.04
C PRO A 63 3.85 -6.59 11.19
N SER A 64 4.19 -5.41 11.68
CA SER A 64 4.05 -4.14 10.96
C SER A 64 5.39 -3.56 10.50
N ILE A 65 6.48 -4.23 10.82
CA ILE A 65 7.85 -3.80 10.49
C ILE A 65 8.30 -4.49 9.20
N THR A 66 8.78 -3.70 8.24
CA THR A 66 9.20 -4.16 6.91
C THR A 66 10.19 -5.32 6.94
N THR A 67 11.20 -5.27 7.83
CA THR A 67 12.20 -6.34 7.95
C THR A 67 11.61 -7.65 8.44
N GLN A 68 10.64 -7.60 9.34
CA GLN A 68 9.93 -8.78 9.83
C GLN A 68 9.02 -9.39 8.77
N LEU A 69 8.36 -8.55 7.94
CA LEU A 69 7.57 -9.04 6.80
C LEU A 69 8.43 -9.74 5.76
N LYS A 70 9.63 -9.22 5.47
CA LYS A 70 10.61 -9.87 4.58
C LYS A 70 11.02 -11.22 5.12
N GLU A 71 11.28 -11.31 6.42
CA GLU A 71 11.67 -12.56 7.07
C GLU A 71 10.57 -13.61 6.97
N VAL A 72 9.31 -13.25 7.27
CA VAL A 72 8.17 -14.16 7.12
C VAL A 72 8.00 -14.61 5.66
N SER A 73 8.14 -13.70 4.69
CA SER A 73 8.06 -14.05 3.26
C SER A 73 9.18 -14.99 2.85
N ARG A 74 10.41 -14.77 3.34
CA ARG A 74 11.56 -15.67 3.10
C ARG A 74 11.26 -17.09 3.60
N LEU A 75 10.75 -17.21 4.83
CA LEU A 75 10.37 -18.51 5.42
C LEU A 75 9.27 -19.21 4.59
N PHE A 76 8.28 -18.46 4.09
CA PHE A 76 7.26 -19.04 3.20
C PHE A 76 7.87 -19.67 1.95
N PHE A 77 8.80 -18.98 1.27
CA PHE A 77 9.47 -19.52 0.08
C PHE A 77 10.36 -20.73 0.41
N GLU A 78 11.05 -20.72 1.54
CA GLU A 78 11.84 -21.87 2.01
C GLU A 78 10.98 -23.09 2.32
N MET A 79 9.72 -22.89 2.75
CA MET A 79 8.72 -23.93 2.97
C MET A 79 7.98 -24.36 1.69
N GLY A 80 8.37 -23.81 0.52
CA GLY A 80 7.88 -24.20 -0.78
C GLY A 80 6.68 -23.39 -1.28
N ALA A 81 6.42 -22.19 -0.76
CA ALA A 81 5.40 -21.30 -1.33
C ALA A 81 5.89 -20.70 -2.65
N ASP A 82 5.03 -20.70 -3.67
CA ASP A 82 5.29 -20.04 -4.95
C ASP A 82 4.99 -18.54 -4.90
N LYS A 83 4.09 -18.14 -3.99
CA LYS A 83 3.64 -16.76 -3.83
C LYS A 83 3.43 -16.43 -2.36
N SER A 84 3.79 -15.22 -1.96
CA SER A 84 3.49 -14.65 -0.64
C SER A 84 2.56 -13.46 -0.82
N ILE A 85 1.42 -13.47 -0.12
CA ILE A 85 0.44 -12.38 -0.13
C ILE A 85 0.47 -11.72 1.23
N ILE A 86 0.74 -10.41 1.26
CA ILE A 86 0.76 -9.62 2.48
C ILE A 86 -0.56 -8.85 2.55
N ASP A 87 -1.39 -9.16 3.55
CA ASP A 87 -2.62 -8.40 3.81
C ASP A 87 -2.26 -7.04 4.41
N GLY A 88 -2.58 -5.98 3.68
CA GLY A 88 -2.32 -4.60 4.06
C GLY A 88 -3.44 -4.04 4.91
N ALA A 89 -3.18 -3.65 6.17
CA ALA A 89 -4.15 -2.92 6.96
C ALA A 89 -4.43 -1.52 6.37
N LEU A 90 -5.68 -1.07 6.51
CA LEU A 90 -6.16 0.24 6.08
C LEU A 90 -5.19 1.36 6.53
N GLY A 91 -4.69 2.16 5.60
CA GLY A 91 -3.81 3.30 5.88
C GLY A 91 -2.30 2.99 5.97
N ARG A 92 -1.88 1.74 5.87
CA ARG A 92 -0.44 1.40 5.88
C ARG A 92 0.16 1.41 4.47
N LYS A 93 0.38 2.59 3.91
CA LYS A 93 1.02 2.77 2.59
C LYS A 93 2.43 2.15 2.52
N SER A 94 3.11 2.02 3.65
CA SER A 94 4.47 1.45 3.74
C SER A 94 4.57 -0.05 3.37
N LEU A 95 3.46 -0.80 3.44
CA LEU A 95 3.45 -2.22 3.06
C LEU A 95 3.49 -2.43 1.54
N GLY A 96 3.19 -1.40 0.74
CA GLY A 96 3.30 -1.42 -0.70
C GLY A 96 4.69 -1.09 -1.25
N ALA A 97 5.67 -0.83 -0.39
CA ALA A 97 7.03 -0.57 -0.83
C ALA A 97 7.63 -1.82 -1.49
N ARG A 98 8.35 -1.64 -2.61
CA ARG A 98 9.06 -2.73 -3.33
C ARG A 98 10.00 -3.51 -2.41
N ALA A 99 10.43 -2.90 -1.33
CA ALA A 99 11.20 -3.56 -0.29
C ALA A 99 10.51 -4.79 0.33
N VAL A 100 9.18 -4.93 0.19
CA VAL A 100 8.38 -5.99 0.81
C VAL A 100 7.60 -6.80 -0.21
N ALA A 101 7.18 -6.20 -1.33
CA ALA A 101 6.35 -6.84 -2.34
C ALA A 101 6.80 -6.46 -3.76
N GLU A 102 6.76 -7.40 -4.69
CA GLU A 102 7.05 -7.18 -6.12
C GLU A 102 5.93 -6.42 -6.83
N GLY A 103 4.71 -6.50 -6.29
CA GLY A 103 3.54 -5.81 -6.83
C GLY A 103 2.47 -5.60 -5.76
N VAL A 104 1.59 -4.65 -6.03
CA VAL A 104 0.52 -4.23 -5.14
C VAL A 104 -0.83 -4.37 -5.82
N ILE A 105 -1.81 -4.92 -5.12
CA ILE A 105 -3.23 -4.83 -5.47
C ILE A 105 -3.82 -3.71 -4.62
N LEU A 106 -4.24 -2.63 -5.27
CA LEU A 106 -4.85 -1.49 -4.58
C LEU A 106 -6.36 -1.74 -4.45
N CYS A 107 -6.82 -1.92 -3.21
CA CYS A 107 -8.22 -2.20 -2.93
C CYS A 107 -8.96 -0.93 -2.49
N THR A 108 -10.13 -0.68 -3.08
CA THR A 108 -11.01 0.44 -2.73
C THR A 108 -12.49 0.03 -2.76
N GLY A 109 -13.39 0.87 -2.29
CA GLY A 109 -14.80 0.56 -2.34
C GLY A 109 -15.71 1.53 -1.59
N ALA A 110 -17.01 1.28 -1.69
CA ALA A 110 -18.05 2.12 -1.10
C ALA A 110 -17.94 2.28 0.42
N SER A 111 -17.30 1.35 1.13
CA SER A 111 -17.07 1.50 2.58
C SER A 111 -16.08 2.61 2.94
N TYR A 112 -15.29 3.10 1.98
CA TYR A 112 -14.32 4.17 2.22
C TYR A 112 -15.02 5.53 2.41
N HIS A 113 -16.00 5.88 1.56
CA HIS A 113 -16.76 7.13 1.63
C HIS A 113 -18.09 7.01 0.88
N MET A 114 -19.10 7.81 1.25
CA MET A 114 -20.43 7.80 0.61
C MET A 114 -20.45 8.42 -0.80
N SER A 115 -19.50 9.30 -1.13
CA SER A 115 -19.37 9.89 -2.46
C SER A 115 -18.45 9.07 -3.34
N ILE A 116 -18.95 8.64 -4.49
CA ILE A 116 -18.19 7.93 -5.51
C ILE A 116 -17.05 8.81 -6.05
N ASP A 117 -17.29 10.11 -6.25
CA ASP A 117 -16.28 11.07 -6.71
C ASP A 117 -15.07 11.09 -5.78
N LYS A 118 -15.33 11.13 -4.47
CA LYS A 118 -14.27 11.14 -3.48
C LYS A 118 -13.51 9.83 -3.43
N VAL A 119 -14.20 8.69 -3.53
CA VAL A 119 -13.54 7.36 -3.55
C VAL A 119 -12.63 7.24 -4.76
N VAL A 120 -13.11 7.65 -5.95
CA VAL A 120 -12.33 7.61 -7.20
C VAL A 120 -11.13 8.56 -7.11
N ALA A 121 -11.35 9.82 -6.70
CA ALA A 121 -10.28 10.81 -6.61
C ALA A 121 -9.18 10.42 -5.60
N ASP A 122 -9.56 9.97 -4.41
CA ASP A 122 -8.59 9.57 -3.38
C ASP A 122 -7.83 8.30 -3.79
N THR A 123 -8.51 7.35 -4.45
CA THR A 123 -7.87 6.14 -4.98
C THR A 123 -6.89 6.47 -6.11
N ALA A 124 -7.28 7.31 -7.05
CA ALA A 124 -6.41 7.79 -8.14
C ALA A 124 -5.18 8.53 -7.59
N HIS A 125 -5.37 9.35 -6.55
CA HIS A 125 -4.26 10.01 -5.89
C HIS A 125 -3.26 9.01 -5.28
N VAL A 126 -3.75 8.01 -4.53
CA VAL A 126 -2.89 6.94 -3.98
C VAL A 126 -2.20 6.16 -5.09
N TYR A 127 -2.93 5.84 -6.17
CA TYR A 127 -2.38 5.17 -7.35
C TYR A 127 -1.23 5.96 -7.97
N ARG A 128 -1.38 7.27 -8.18
CA ARG A 128 -0.33 8.16 -8.70
C ARG A 128 0.91 8.14 -7.81
N LEU A 129 0.74 8.22 -6.49
CA LEU A 129 1.85 8.18 -5.53
C LEU A 129 2.58 6.83 -5.54
N MET A 130 1.85 5.71 -5.63
CA MET A 130 2.45 4.37 -5.64
C MET A 130 3.18 4.05 -6.94
N ASN A 131 2.80 4.69 -8.06
CA ASN A 131 3.39 4.47 -9.36
C ASN A 131 4.34 5.62 -9.81
N LEU A 132 4.94 6.32 -8.85
CA LEU A 132 6.00 7.27 -9.16
C LEU A 132 7.15 6.59 -9.90
N PRO A 133 7.78 7.25 -10.89
CA PRO A 133 8.89 6.69 -11.64
C PRO A 133 10.05 6.31 -10.74
N LYS A 134 10.75 5.23 -11.09
CA LYS A 134 11.99 4.86 -10.44
C LYS A 134 13.12 5.79 -10.89
N ALA A 135 13.85 6.33 -9.93
CA ALA A 135 15.05 7.10 -10.20
C ALA A 135 16.16 6.21 -10.76
N GLU A 136 16.77 6.62 -11.87
CA GLU A 136 17.94 5.94 -12.46
C GLU A 136 19.22 6.30 -11.73
N THR A 137 19.31 7.54 -11.24
CA THR A 137 20.47 8.08 -10.53
C THR A 137 20.01 8.77 -9.24
N MET A 138 20.85 8.76 -8.22
CA MET A 138 20.54 9.45 -6.96
C MET A 138 21.14 10.85 -6.96
N PRO A 139 20.32 11.90 -6.70
CA PRO A 139 20.80 13.25 -6.53
C PRO A 139 21.50 13.43 -5.17
N PRO A 140 22.15 14.59 -4.94
CA PRO A 140 22.71 14.94 -3.63
C PRO A 140 21.66 14.87 -2.52
N GLU A 141 22.07 14.37 -1.36
CA GLU A 141 21.22 14.35 -0.18
C GLU A 141 21.02 15.78 0.38
N MET A 142 19.85 16.02 0.90
CA MET A 142 19.42 17.28 1.47
C MET A 142 20.03 17.48 2.88
N GLU A 143 21.30 17.90 2.97
CA GLU A 143 21.98 18.11 4.27
C GLU A 143 21.59 19.45 4.93
N GLU A 144 21.58 20.55 4.16
CA GLU A 144 21.34 21.91 4.65
C GLU A 144 19.95 22.46 4.29
N GLY A 145 19.01 21.57 3.99
CA GLY A 145 17.62 21.92 3.65
C GLY A 145 17.33 21.91 2.14
N LEU A 146 16.05 21.64 1.82
CA LEU A 146 15.60 21.40 0.46
C LEU A 146 15.82 22.61 -0.46
N GLU A 147 15.56 23.83 0.03
CA GLU A 147 15.69 25.06 -0.78
C GLU A 147 17.12 25.28 -1.25
N LYS A 148 18.10 25.11 -0.35
CA LYS A 148 19.51 25.29 -0.68
C LYS A 148 19.97 24.24 -1.66
N CYS A 149 19.68 22.96 -1.41
CA CYS A 149 20.03 21.86 -2.29
C CYS A 149 19.49 22.07 -3.71
N LEU A 150 18.24 22.51 -3.84
CA LEU A 150 17.63 22.78 -5.14
C LEU A 150 18.23 24.00 -5.86
N LYS A 151 18.64 25.03 -5.13
CA LYS A 151 19.32 26.20 -5.73
C LYS A 151 20.72 25.85 -6.24
N ASP A 152 21.42 24.99 -5.52
CA ASP A 152 22.81 24.63 -5.84
C ASP A 152 22.88 23.55 -6.94
N HIS A 153 21.97 22.59 -6.95
CA HIS A 153 22.05 21.40 -7.80
C HIS A 153 20.85 21.21 -8.76
N GLY A 154 19.73 21.89 -8.55
CA GLY A 154 18.47 21.69 -9.32
C GLY A 154 17.75 20.38 -8.99
N GLU A 155 18.33 19.54 -8.13
CA GLU A 155 17.80 18.25 -7.71
C GLU A 155 18.12 17.94 -6.24
N ALA A 156 17.33 17.07 -5.60
CA ALA A 156 17.55 16.68 -4.21
C ALA A 156 17.04 15.27 -3.90
N LEU A 157 17.81 14.51 -3.08
CA LEU A 157 17.36 13.28 -2.42
C LEU A 157 16.77 13.62 -1.06
N ILE A 158 15.54 13.15 -0.83
CA ILE A 158 14.78 13.36 0.39
C ILE A 158 14.71 12.05 1.17
N SER A 159 15.51 11.95 2.23
CA SER A 159 15.58 10.74 3.07
C SER A 159 14.37 10.60 4.00
N GLY A 160 13.72 11.72 4.35
CA GLY A 160 12.53 11.79 5.19
C GLY A 160 11.21 11.78 4.42
N ALA A 161 10.15 12.27 5.06
CA ALA A 161 8.86 12.45 4.43
C ALA A 161 8.80 13.76 3.62
N LEU A 162 8.31 13.68 2.39
CA LEU A 162 8.00 14.84 1.56
C LEU A 162 6.56 15.28 1.83
N THR A 163 6.38 16.47 2.36
CA THR A 163 5.07 16.99 2.81
C THR A 163 4.68 18.28 2.11
N ASP A 164 3.38 18.63 2.14
CA ASP A 164 2.87 19.91 1.63
C ASP A 164 3.57 21.10 2.28
N THR A 165 3.86 21.03 3.58
CA THR A 165 4.56 22.10 4.31
C THR A 165 5.97 22.37 3.80
N MET A 166 6.63 21.36 3.22
CA MET A 166 7.94 21.52 2.60
C MET A 166 7.84 22.08 1.17
N VAL A 167 6.91 21.60 0.37
CA VAL A 167 6.87 21.95 -1.07
C VAL A 167 6.11 23.25 -1.35
N MET A 168 5.05 23.56 -0.62
CA MET A 168 4.19 24.71 -0.92
C MET A 168 4.91 26.06 -0.83
N PRO A 169 5.79 26.35 0.16
CA PRO A 169 6.60 27.56 0.16
C PRO A 169 7.53 27.67 -1.04
N LEU A 170 8.17 26.56 -1.44
CA LEU A 170 9.13 26.50 -2.54
C LEU A 170 8.44 26.60 -3.92
N LEU A 171 7.20 26.14 -4.03
CA LEU A 171 6.35 26.38 -5.19
C LEU A 171 5.99 27.87 -5.35
N ARG A 172 5.68 28.55 -4.23
CA ARG A 172 5.35 29.98 -4.22
C ARG A 172 6.57 30.86 -4.56
N SER A 173 7.75 30.54 -4.05
CA SER A 173 9.00 31.26 -4.33
C SER A 173 9.55 30.98 -5.72
N GLY A 174 9.05 29.97 -6.43
CA GLY A 174 9.51 29.58 -7.76
C GLY A 174 10.77 28.69 -7.76
N VAL A 175 11.28 28.29 -6.60
CA VAL A 175 12.44 27.38 -6.48
C VAL A 175 12.10 25.99 -7.06
N LEU A 176 10.88 25.50 -6.80
CA LEU A 176 10.39 24.26 -7.41
C LEU A 176 9.83 24.55 -8.82
N ARG A 177 10.75 24.63 -9.79
CA ARG A 177 10.43 24.75 -11.22
C ARG A 177 11.52 24.08 -12.04
N ASN A 178 11.16 23.15 -12.93
CA ASN A 178 12.11 22.34 -13.72
C ASN A 178 13.17 21.65 -12.85
N THR A 179 12.80 21.21 -11.66
CA THR A 179 13.66 20.55 -10.69
C THR A 179 13.34 19.07 -10.58
N ARG A 180 14.20 18.33 -9.89
CA ARG A 180 14.01 16.90 -9.65
C ARG A 180 14.06 16.59 -8.17
N LEU A 181 13.06 15.84 -7.70
CA LEU A 181 12.96 15.35 -6.32
C LEU A 181 12.97 13.82 -6.34
N VAL A 182 13.83 13.21 -5.56
CA VAL A 182 13.85 11.76 -5.35
C VAL A 182 13.55 11.47 -3.89
N VAL A 183 12.62 10.57 -3.62
CA VAL A 183 12.30 10.05 -2.27
C VAL A 183 12.67 8.57 -2.20
N LYS A 184 12.91 8.04 -0.99
CA LYS A 184 13.32 6.62 -0.86
C LYS A 184 12.26 5.65 -1.35
N ASP A 185 11.00 5.87 -0.96
CA ASP A 185 9.88 5.04 -1.38
C ASP A 185 8.57 5.86 -1.41
N PRO A 186 7.53 5.40 -2.14
CA PRO A 186 6.27 6.13 -2.27
C PRO A 186 5.57 6.45 -0.94
N SER A 187 5.78 5.64 0.11
CA SER A 187 5.16 5.86 1.42
C SER A 187 5.66 7.13 2.12
N LYS A 188 6.81 7.65 1.69
CA LYS A 188 7.39 8.91 2.18
C LYS A 188 6.78 10.14 1.53
N VAL A 189 5.97 9.97 0.48
CA VAL A 189 5.29 11.08 -0.19
C VAL A 189 3.94 11.34 0.48
N LEU A 190 3.87 12.38 1.30
CA LEU A 190 2.69 12.81 2.04
C LEU A 190 2.13 14.12 1.45
N LEU A 191 2.05 14.16 0.12
CA LEU A 191 1.53 15.31 -0.62
C LEU A 191 0.02 15.18 -0.84
N SER A 192 -0.68 16.30 -0.78
CA SER A 192 -2.05 16.42 -1.26
C SER A 192 -2.11 16.33 -2.80
N SER A 193 -3.29 16.05 -3.35
CA SER A 193 -3.50 16.07 -4.80
C SER A 193 -3.16 17.44 -5.39
N ASP A 194 -3.58 18.53 -4.72
CA ASP A 194 -3.27 19.91 -5.13
C ASP A 194 -1.75 20.18 -5.19
N ALA A 195 -1.00 19.75 -4.19
CA ALA A 195 0.45 19.90 -4.19
C ALA A 195 1.11 19.09 -5.32
N LEU A 196 0.66 17.85 -5.54
CA LEU A 196 1.16 17.00 -6.61
C LEU A 196 0.89 17.57 -7.99
N ASP A 197 -0.32 18.10 -8.22
CA ASP A 197 -0.71 18.75 -9.49
C ASP A 197 0.11 20.02 -9.75
N LYS A 198 0.37 20.81 -8.70
CA LYS A 198 1.23 21.99 -8.79
C LYS A 198 2.68 21.63 -9.12
N LEU A 199 3.22 20.58 -8.53
CA LEU A 199 4.57 20.07 -8.89
C LEU A 199 4.62 19.70 -10.37
N GLN A 200 3.63 18.95 -10.86
CA GLN A 200 3.54 18.55 -12.26
C GLN A 200 3.44 19.77 -13.19
N THR A 201 2.58 20.75 -12.88
CA THR A 201 2.42 22.00 -13.64
C THR A 201 3.74 22.80 -13.67
N ARG A 202 4.55 22.74 -12.66
CA ARG A 202 5.88 23.38 -12.57
C ARG A 202 6.99 22.55 -13.19
N GLN A 203 6.66 21.42 -13.81
CA GLN A 203 7.61 20.48 -14.43
C GLN A 203 8.64 19.94 -13.41
N VAL A 204 8.22 19.77 -12.16
CA VAL A 204 9.02 19.09 -11.15
C VAL A 204 8.89 17.58 -11.37
N ARG A 205 10.02 16.93 -11.57
CA ARG A 205 10.09 15.46 -11.66
C ARG A 205 10.16 14.89 -10.24
N LEU A 206 9.12 14.17 -9.84
CA LEU A 206 9.07 13.45 -8.58
C LEU A 206 9.26 11.96 -8.86
N GLU A 207 10.32 11.40 -8.31
CA GLU A 207 10.77 10.02 -8.53
C GLU A 207 11.01 9.31 -7.19
N THR A 208 11.15 8.00 -7.22
CA THR A 208 11.46 7.18 -6.04
C THR A 208 12.66 6.29 -6.28
N GLU A 209 13.46 6.06 -5.24
CA GLU A 209 14.55 5.08 -5.26
C GLU A 209 13.99 3.65 -5.39
N GLU A 210 12.95 3.32 -4.60
CA GLU A 210 12.22 2.06 -4.65
C GLU A 210 10.81 2.29 -5.19
N ALA A 211 10.58 1.92 -6.46
CA ALA A 211 9.26 2.03 -7.07
C ALA A 211 8.38 0.82 -6.70
N ALA A 212 7.15 1.06 -6.28
CA ALA A 212 6.11 0.04 -6.21
C ALA A 212 5.51 -0.16 -7.62
N ARG A 213 4.92 -1.34 -7.88
CA ARG A 213 4.16 -1.61 -9.09
C ARG A 213 2.74 -1.98 -8.72
N THR A 214 1.78 -1.15 -9.03
CA THR A 214 0.39 -1.53 -8.93
C THR A 214 0.03 -2.50 -10.06
N LEU A 215 -0.44 -3.70 -9.71
CA LEU A 215 -0.82 -4.74 -10.66
C LEU A 215 -2.25 -4.53 -11.16
N CYS A 216 -3.15 -4.19 -10.26
CA CYS A 216 -4.54 -3.87 -10.54
C CYS A 216 -5.16 -3.07 -9.40
N VAL A 217 -6.32 -2.49 -9.67
CA VAL A 217 -7.19 -1.89 -8.65
C VAL A 217 -8.42 -2.77 -8.49
N THR A 218 -8.75 -3.17 -7.27
CA THR A 218 -10.01 -3.87 -7.00
C THR A 218 -11.03 -2.92 -6.41
N ILE A 219 -12.28 -3.02 -6.86
CA ILE A 219 -13.39 -2.21 -6.35
C ILE A 219 -14.45 -3.10 -5.69
N ASN A 220 -15.02 -2.61 -4.58
CA ASN A 220 -16.22 -3.16 -3.98
C ASN A 220 -17.32 -2.08 -3.97
N PRO A 221 -18.35 -2.19 -4.83
CA PRO A 221 -19.43 -1.20 -4.88
C PRO A 221 -20.38 -1.26 -3.68
N VAL A 222 -20.27 -2.29 -2.83
CA VAL A 222 -21.16 -2.48 -1.67
C VAL A 222 -20.46 -2.06 -0.40
N SER A 223 -21.05 -1.13 0.35
CA SER A 223 -20.56 -0.69 1.65
C SER A 223 -21.00 -1.64 2.77
N ALA A 224 -20.10 -1.87 3.74
CA ALA A 224 -20.43 -2.54 5.00
C ALA A 224 -21.41 -1.72 5.87
N TYR A 225 -21.62 -0.45 5.55
CA TYR A 225 -22.46 0.47 6.33
C TYR A 225 -23.86 0.71 5.71
N GLY A 226 -24.25 -0.08 4.69
CA GLY A 226 -25.63 -0.14 4.17
C GLY A 226 -25.91 0.65 2.89
N TRP A 227 -24.94 1.37 2.30
CA TRP A 227 -25.09 1.99 0.98
C TRP A 227 -24.33 1.25 -0.11
N LYS A 228 -24.64 1.54 -1.34
CA LYS A 228 -23.98 0.97 -2.52
C LYS A 228 -23.83 2.03 -3.62
N PHE A 229 -22.81 1.87 -4.43
CA PHE A 229 -22.64 2.60 -5.68
C PHE A 229 -23.27 1.83 -6.83
N ASP A 230 -23.63 2.55 -7.90
CA ASP A 230 -23.84 1.91 -9.18
C ASP A 230 -22.53 1.26 -9.64
N LYS A 231 -22.59 -0.02 -9.97
CA LYS A 231 -21.39 -0.83 -10.26
C LYS A 231 -20.74 -0.43 -11.56
N ASP A 232 -21.54 -0.12 -12.59
CA ASP A 232 -21.04 0.21 -13.92
C ASP A 232 -20.47 1.62 -13.95
N GLU A 233 -21.10 2.57 -13.26
CA GLU A 233 -20.58 3.90 -13.05
C GLU A 233 -19.26 3.85 -12.29
N PHE A 234 -19.16 3.10 -11.20
CA PHE A 234 -17.95 3.01 -10.40
C PHE A 234 -16.80 2.37 -11.17
N MET A 235 -17.09 1.30 -11.93
CA MET A 235 -16.12 0.63 -12.78
C MET A 235 -15.59 1.58 -13.87
N THR A 236 -16.48 2.28 -14.57
CA THR A 236 -16.13 3.21 -15.64
C THR A 236 -15.24 4.33 -15.13
N ARG A 237 -15.67 5.02 -14.07
CA ARG A 237 -14.89 6.12 -13.48
C ARG A 237 -13.53 5.69 -12.96
N MET A 238 -13.44 4.49 -12.35
CA MET A 238 -12.16 3.99 -11.88
C MET A 238 -11.23 3.64 -13.04
N ARG A 239 -11.74 3.06 -14.14
CA ARG A 239 -10.95 2.78 -15.35
C ARG A 239 -10.44 4.05 -16.03
N GLU A 240 -11.17 5.14 -15.95
CA GLU A 240 -10.72 6.44 -16.45
C GLU A 240 -9.62 7.07 -15.58
N ALA A 241 -9.57 6.69 -14.30
CA ALA A 241 -8.67 7.29 -13.31
C ALA A 241 -7.32 6.56 -13.14
N VAL A 242 -7.18 5.31 -13.66
CA VAL A 242 -5.97 4.48 -13.51
C VAL A 242 -5.64 3.73 -14.79
N ASP A 243 -4.35 3.46 -15.04
CA ASP A 243 -3.84 2.80 -16.25
C ASP A 243 -3.63 1.28 -16.08
N VAL A 244 -4.18 0.69 -15.02
CA VAL A 244 -4.07 -0.75 -14.72
C VAL A 244 -5.45 -1.40 -14.73
N PRO A 245 -5.55 -2.74 -14.84
CA PRO A 245 -6.84 -3.43 -14.78
C PRO A 245 -7.63 -3.07 -13.52
N VAL A 246 -8.95 -2.85 -13.69
CA VAL A 246 -9.90 -2.63 -12.60
C VAL A 246 -10.83 -3.83 -12.50
N ILE A 247 -10.92 -4.43 -11.33
CA ILE A 247 -11.62 -5.69 -11.05
C ILE A 247 -12.73 -5.45 -10.03
N ASN A 248 -13.96 -5.85 -10.32
CA ASN A 248 -15.06 -5.80 -9.36
C ASN A 248 -15.12 -7.12 -8.57
N VAL A 249 -14.71 -7.09 -7.29
CA VAL A 249 -14.66 -8.30 -6.46
C VAL A 249 -16.03 -8.95 -6.15
N LYS A 250 -17.13 -8.28 -6.50
CA LYS A 250 -18.48 -8.85 -6.34
C LYS A 250 -18.99 -9.59 -7.59
N GLU A 251 -18.37 -9.40 -8.74
CA GLU A 251 -18.78 -10.04 -10.00
C GLU A 251 -17.90 -11.24 -10.37
N GLU A 252 -16.63 -11.24 -9.95
CA GLU A 252 -15.68 -12.28 -10.34
C GLU A 252 -15.62 -13.46 -9.36
N LEU A 253 -16.41 -13.41 -8.27
CA LEU A 253 -16.54 -14.50 -7.29
C LEU A 253 -17.79 -15.38 -7.53
N THR A 254 -18.49 -15.19 -8.66
CA THR A 254 -19.59 -16.04 -9.13
C THR A 254 -19.14 -16.84 -10.35
#